data_87b1c1aecd26d76206ce98894686c28a
#
_entry.id   87b1c1aecd26d76206ce98894686c28a
#
_cell.length_a   1.000
_cell.length_b   1.000
_cell.length_c   1.000
_cell.angle_alpha   90.00
_cell.angle_beta   90.00
_cell.angle_gamma   90.00
#
_symmetry.space_group_name_H-M   'P 1'
#
loop_
_entity.id
_entity.type
_entity.pdbx_description
1 polymer ?
#
loop_
_entity_poly.entity_id
_entity_poly.type
_entity_poly.pdbx_seq_one_letter_code
_entity_poly.pdbx_strand_id
1 'polypeptide(L)'
;LHGLDSTLQDDRRAVLAPYGEIVAPVLDYRNTPDLFSTLVRDYADVTAIIGSSAGGLVAYYLAQALLKPCLLFNPAFTYKNELPATVQSNPYYAAYTQIVIGLQDTVIDPWLSLAELKGQLKTRQPAEIHLINTMAHSYPIGIFEKEVAYFMQKIDD
;
A
#
# COMPACT_ATOMS: atom_id res chain seq x y z
N LEU A 1 -5.83 1.13 3.05
CA LEU A 1 -6.53 1.77 1.91
C LEU A 1 -6.93 0.70 0.90
N HIS A 2 -8.20 0.65 0.54
CA HIS A 2 -8.79 -0.35 -0.36
C HIS A 2 -8.48 -0.08 -1.85
N GLY A 3 -8.69 -1.07 -2.71
CA GLY A 3 -8.64 -0.90 -4.17
C GLY A 3 -9.82 -0.06 -4.72
N LEU A 4 -9.82 0.17 -6.04
CA LEU A 4 -10.93 0.86 -6.70
C LEU A 4 -12.25 0.14 -6.45
N ASP A 5 -13.31 0.92 -6.22
CA ASP A 5 -14.69 0.43 -6.06
C ASP A 5 -14.82 -0.71 -5.02
N SER A 6 -14.03 -0.65 -3.95
CA SER A 6 -13.93 -1.66 -2.91
C SER A 6 -14.02 -1.04 -1.50
N THR A 7 -13.93 -1.89 -0.48
CA THR A 7 -13.86 -1.52 0.93
C THR A 7 -12.99 -2.53 1.67
N LEU A 8 -12.63 -2.27 2.93
CA LEU A 8 -11.98 -3.26 3.77
C LEU A 8 -12.99 -4.36 4.17
N GLN A 9 -12.72 -5.58 3.74
CA GLN A 9 -13.55 -6.77 4.05
C GLN A 9 -13.39 -7.20 5.50
N ASP A 10 -14.43 -7.84 6.05
CA ASP A 10 -14.47 -8.23 7.47
C ASP A 10 -13.39 -9.23 7.87
N ASP A 11 -13.07 -10.19 6.99
CA ASP A 11 -11.99 -11.16 7.21
C ASP A 11 -10.62 -10.48 7.35
N ARG A 12 -10.36 -9.49 6.52
CA ARG A 12 -9.12 -8.69 6.58
C ARG A 12 -9.09 -7.78 7.80
N ARG A 13 -10.23 -7.22 8.16
CA ARG A 13 -10.35 -6.45 9.40
C ARG A 13 -10.04 -7.32 10.61
N ALA A 14 -10.52 -8.56 10.64
CA ALA A 14 -10.24 -9.51 11.72
C ALA A 14 -8.73 -9.83 11.86
N VAL A 15 -8.01 -9.94 10.74
CA VAL A 15 -6.55 -10.14 10.74
C VAL A 15 -5.82 -8.93 11.33
N LEU A 16 -6.28 -7.72 11.06
CA LEU A 16 -5.63 -6.49 11.52
C LEU A 16 -5.96 -6.16 12.99
N ALA A 17 -7.12 -6.58 13.48
CA ALA A 17 -7.62 -6.20 14.81
C ALA A 17 -6.65 -6.44 15.98
N PRO A 18 -5.83 -7.52 16.01
CA PRO A 18 -4.86 -7.73 17.09
C PRO A 18 -3.74 -6.69 17.17
N TYR A 19 -3.50 -5.93 16.08
CA TYR A 19 -2.37 -5.00 15.98
C TYR A 19 -2.73 -3.55 16.33
N GLY A 20 -4.00 -3.22 16.54
CA GLY A 20 -4.41 -1.89 16.97
C GLY A 20 -5.73 -1.41 16.38
N GLU A 21 -5.98 -0.13 16.53
CA GLU A 21 -7.16 0.52 15.95
C GLU A 21 -7.06 0.58 14.43
N ILE A 22 -8.15 0.19 13.75
CA ILE A 22 -8.19 0.13 12.29
C ILE A 22 -9.01 1.30 11.76
N VAL A 23 -8.34 2.20 11.06
CA VAL A 23 -8.96 3.27 10.29
C VAL A 23 -9.01 2.88 8.82
N ALA A 24 -10.20 2.66 8.30
CA ALA A 24 -10.44 2.19 6.93
C ALA A 24 -11.52 3.03 6.24
N PRO A 25 -11.19 4.26 5.80
CA PRO A 25 -12.14 5.12 5.11
C PRO A 25 -12.53 4.53 3.75
N VAL A 26 -13.77 4.73 3.35
CA VAL A 26 -14.23 4.47 1.98
C VAL A 26 -13.80 5.64 1.11
N LEU A 27 -13.02 5.38 0.06
CA LEU A 27 -12.39 6.40 -0.76
C LEU A 27 -12.91 6.37 -2.20
N ASP A 28 -13.25 7.52 -2.73
CA ASP A 28 -13.50 7.72 -4.16
C ASP A 28 -12.27 8.33 -4.82
N TYR A 29 -11.42 7.46 -5.35
CA TYR A 29 -10.16 7.87 -5.97
C TYR A 29 -10.33 8.70 -7.25
N ARG A 30 -11.47 8.59 -7.93
CA ARG A 30 -11.71 9.25 -9.22
C ARG A 30 -12.31 10.64 -9.09
N ASN A 31 -13.17 10.82 -8.08
CA ASN A 31 -14.02 12.03 -8.00
C ASN A 31 -13.68 12.93 -6.79
N THR A 32 -12.61 12.63 -6.06
CA THR A 32 -12.19 13.44 -4.93
C THR A 32 -10.85 14.12 -5.24
N PRO A 33 -10.84 15.36 -5.78
CA PRO A 33 -9.63 16.04 -6.25
C PRO A 33 -8.57 16.24 -5.16
N ASP A 34 -9.02 16.53 -3.93
CA ASP A 34 -8.14 16.82 -2.79
C ASP A 34 -7.93 15.59 -1.89
N LEU A 35 -8.17 14.39 -2.40
CA LEU A 35 -8.11 13.15 -1.62
C LEU A 35 -6.77 13.01 -0.87
N PHE A 36 -5.66 13.19 -1.56
CA PHE A 36 -4.34 12.98 -0.98
C PHE A 36 -4.05 13.96 0.16
N SER A 37 -4.28 15.26 -0.05
CA SER A 37 -4.09 16.28 0.98
C SER A 37 -5.02 16.08 2.18
N THR A 38 -6.24 15.62 1.95
CA THR A 38 -7.19 15.25 3.00
C THR A 38 -6.67 14.08 3.82
N LEU A 39 -6.16 13.01 3.17
CA LEU A 39 -5.57 11.86 3.87
C LEU A 39 -4.35 12.26 4.72
N VAL A 40 -3.47 13.10 4.19
CA VAL A 40 -2.30 13.61 4.92
C VAL A 40 -2.70 14.38 6.16
N ARG A 41 -3.73 15.23 6.06
CA ARG A 41 -4.22 16.04 7.19
C ARG A 41 -4.94 15.19 8.23
N ASP A 42 -5.85 14.32 7.79
CA ASP A 42 -6.81 13.67 8.68
C ASP A 42 -6.23 12.40 9.34
N TYR A 43 -5.15 11.83 8.77
CA TYR A 43 -4.55 10.58 9.26
C TYR A 43 -3.06 10.72 9.62
N ALA A 44 -2.64 11.91 10.07
CA ALA A 44 -1.25 12.17 10.45
C ALA A 44 -0.75 11.28 11.61
N ASP A 45 -1.66 10.85 12.49
CA ASP A 45 -1.33 10.12 13.71
C ASP A 45 -1.29 8.58 13.54
N VAL A 46 -1.53 8.05 12.32
CA VAL A 46 -1.42 6.60 12.08
C VAL A 46 0.01 6.12 12.29
N THR A 47 0.18 4.89 12.75
CA THR A 47 1.49 4.29 13.01
C THR A 47 2.02 3.52 11.79
N ALA A 48 1.12 2.97 10.97
CA ALA A 48 1.46 2.24 9.75
C ALA A 48 0.34 2.38 8.71
N ILE A 49 0.67 2.16 7.45
CA ILE A 49 -0.27 2.30 6.33
C ILE A 49 -0.26 1.02 5.52
N ILE A 50 -1.44 0.42 5.31
CA ILE A 50 -1.61 -0.76 4.47
C ILE A 50 -2.51 -0.40 3.29
N GLY A 51 -2.12 -0.80 2.09
CA GLY A 51 -2.90 -0.51 0.90
C GLY A 51 -2.82 -1.58 -0.18
N SER A 52 -3.86 -1.69 -1.02
CA SER A 52 -3.88 -2.61 -2.14
C SER A 52 -4.34 -1.94 -3.43
N SER A 53 -3.77 -2.35 -4.57
CA SER A 53 -4.12 -1.84 -5.90
C SER A 53 -4.02 -0.30 -5.98
N ALA A 54 -5.09 0.42 -6.33
CA ALA A 54 -5.14 1.89 -6.27
C ALA A 54 -4.84 2.43 -4.86
N GLY A 55 -5.39 1.80 -3.82
CA GLY A 55 -5.07 2.11 -2.44
C GLY A 55 -3.62 1.84 -2.08
N GLY A 56 -2.97 0.86 -2.71
CA GLY A 56 -1.53 0.60 -2.58
C GLY A 56 -0.68 1.72 -3.15
N LEU A 57 -1.06 2.25 -4.31
CA LEU A 57 -0.40 3.42 -4.89
C LEU A 57 -0.51 4.65 -3.98
N VAL A 58 -1.72 4.97 -3.52
CA VAL A 58 -1.96 6.11 -2.62
C VAL A 58 -1.26 5.89 -1.28
N ALA A 59 -1.30 4.68 -0.73
CA ALA A 59 -0.64 4.32 0.53
C ALA A 59 0.87 4.54 0.47
N TYR A 60 1.52 4.19 -0.63
CA TYR A 60 2.96 4.41 -0.81
C TYR A 60 3.35 5.88 -0.69
N TYR A 61 2.63 6.78 -1.34
CA TYR A 61 2.91 8.20 -1.26
C TYR A 61 2.44 8.84 0.04
N LEU A 62 1.33 8.36 0.61
CA LEU A 62 0.88 8.79 1.94
C LEU A 62 1.90 8.43 3.02
N ALA A 63 2.47 7.21 2.94
CA ALA A 63 3.54 6.78 3.82
C ALA A 63 4.78 7.69 3.74
N GLN A 64 5.15 8.10 2.53
CA GLN A 64 6.23 9.06 2.33
C GLN A 64 5.92 10.43 2.91
N ALA A 65 4.70 10.94 2.72
CA ALA A 65 4.29 12.23 3.25
C ALA A 65 4.27 12.25 4.79
N LEU A 66 3.81 11.15 5.40
CA LEU A 66 3.69 11.01 6.85
C LEU A 66 4.93 10.40 7.53
N LEU A 67 5.93 9.99 6.75
CA LEU A 67 7.14 9.28 7.23
C LEU A 67 6.81 8.00 8.03
N LYS A 68 5.83 7.23 7.55
CA LYS A 68 5.34 6.02 8.21
C LYS A 68 5.70 4.77 7.41
N PRO A 69 5.89 3.60 8.06
CA PRO A 69 6.05 2.33 7.35
C PRO A 69 4.78 1.96 6.58
N CYS A 70 4.96 1.20 5.48
CA CYS A 70 3.82 0.73 4.70
C CYS A 70 3.95 -0.70 4.17
N LEU A 71 2.80 -1.37 4.09
CA LEU A 71 2.62 -2.67 3.47
C LEU A 71 1.68 -2.54 2.27
N LEU A 72 2.13 -2.97 1.10
CA LEU A 72 1.44 -2.77 -0.17
C LEU A 72 1.18 -4.12 -0.85
N PHE A 73 -0.06 -4.35 -1.31
CA PHE A 73 -0.44 -5.52 -2.08
C PHE A 73 -0.78 -5.12 -3.52
N ASN A 74 -0.08 -5.68 -4.50
CA ASN A 74 -0.27 -5.39 -5.93
C ASN A 74 -0.49 -3.89 -6.20
N PRO A 75 0.39 -2.99 -5.73
CA PRO A 75 0.16 -1.56 -5.85
C PRO A 75 0.13 -1.11 -7.31
N ALA A 76 -0.83 -0.25 -7.65
CA ALA A 76 -1.08 0.21 -9.02
C ALA A 76 -0.09 1.30 -9.48
N PHE A 77 1.22 1.08 -9.35
CA PHE A 77 2.25 2.08 -9.70
C PHE A 77 2.20 2.53 -11.15
N THR A 78 1.84 1.64 -12.08
CA THR A 78 1.72 1.94 -13.50
C THR A 78 0.57 2.90 -13.83
N TYR A 79 -0.38 3.08 -12.90
CA TYR A 79 -1.54 3.97 -13.04
C TYR A 79 -1.40 5.30 -12.31
N LYS A 80 -0.19 5.68 -11.93
CA LYS A 80 0.08 6.92 -11.18
C LYS A 80 -0.51 8.18 -11.84
N ASN A 81 -0.45 8.26 -13.15
CA ASN A 81 -0.93 9.43 -13.89
C ASN A 81 -2.45 9.43 -14.14
N GLU A 82 -3.12 8.32 -13.82
CA GLU A 82 -4.56 8.17 -14.04
C GLU A 82 -5.39 8.48 -12.79
N LEU A 83 -4.73 8.58 -11.63
CA LEU A 83 -5.39 8.98 -10.39
C LEU A 83 -5.31 10.50 -10.23
N PRO A 84 -6.41 11.18 -9.86
CA PRO A 84 -6.45 12.64 -9.75
C PRO A 84 -5.64 13.19 -8.57
N ALA A 85 -5.15 12.35 -7.69
CA ALA A 85 -4.37 12.75 -6.54
C ALA A 85 -2.98 13.25 -6.97
N THR A 86 -2.64 14.48 -6.59
CA THR A 86 -1.28 15.02 -6.73
C THR A 86 -0.38 14.31 -5.73
N VAL A 87 0.32 13.30 -6.20
CA VAL A 87 1.18 12.45 -5.37
C VAL A 87 2.60 12.98 -5.44
N GLN A 88 3.15 13.38 -4.31
CA GLN A 88 4.53 13.88 -4.23
C GLN A 88 5.44 12.86 -3.56
N SER A 89 6.58 12.59 -4.18
CA SER A 89 7.63 11.76 -3.59
C SER A 89 8.42 12.58 -2.57
N ASN A 90 8.66 12.01 -1.39
CA ASN A 90 9.51 12.60 -0.37
C ASN A 90 10.94 12.03 -0.46
N PRO A 91 11.97 12.84 -0.78
CA PRO A 91 13.35 12.37 -0.88
C PRO A 91 13.96 11.91 0.44
N TYR A 92 13.38 12.29 1.57
CA TYR A 92 13.84 11.94 2.92
C TYR A 92 13.14 10.73 3.51
N TYR A 93 12.23 10.09 2.76
CA TYR A 93 11.53 8.91 3.23
C TYR A 93 12.49 7.75 3.44
N ALA A 94 12.54 7.23 4.66
CA ALA A 94 13.40 6.13 5.07
C ALA A 94 12.68 5.10 5.96
N ALA A 95 11.35 5.15 6.04
CA ALA A 95 10.59 4.15 6.78
C ALA A 95 10.49 2.82 6.00
N TYR A 96 10.30 1.72 6.74
CA TYR A 96 10.21 0.39 6.16
C TYR A 96 9.04 0.26 5.18
N THR A 97 9.30 -0.33 4.02
CA THR A 97 8.32 -0.56 2.98
C THR A 97 8.32 -2.03 2.58
N GLN A 98 7.20 -2.72 2.77
CA GLN A 98 7.00 -4.07 2.29
C GLN A 98 6.02 -4.07 1.11
N ILE A 99 6.42 -4.70 0.01
CA ILE A 99 5.62 -4.76 -1.22
C ILE A 99 5.41 -6.22 -1.58
N VAL A 100 4.15 -6.61 -1.72
CA VAL A 100 3.75 -7.97 -2.07
C VAL A 100 3.17 -7.96 -3.49
N ILE A 101 3.78 -8.70 -4.40
CA ILE A 101 3.42 -8.74 -5.82
C ILE A 101 3.05 -10.16 -6.21
N GLY A 102 1.83 -10.33 -6.73
CA GLY A 102 1.35 -11.57 -7.32
C GLY A 102 1.82 -11.73 -8.76
N LEU A 103 2.54 -12.80 -9.06
CA LEU A 103 3.06 -13.02 -10.42
C LEU A 103 1.99 -13.50 -11.41
N GLN A 104 0.77 -13.82 -10.94
CA GLN A 104 -0.39 -14.13 -11.77
C GLN A 104 -1.39 -12.97 -11.85
N ASP A 105 -0.99 -11.78 -11.43
CA ASP A 105 -1.83 -10.59 -11.54
C ASP A 105 -2.00 -10.19 -13.01
N THR A 106 -3.25 -10.23 -13.50
CA THR A 106 -3.63 -9.83 -14.86
C THR A 106 -4.26 -8.44 -14.92
N VAL A 107 -4.44 -7.79 -13.79
CA VAL A 107 -4.97 -6.42 -13.68
C VAL A 107 -3.84 -5.41 -13.59
N ILE A 108 -2.89 -5.67 -12.70
CA ILE A 108 -1.66 -4.88 -12.56
C ILE A 108 -0.48 -5.77 -12.95
N ASP A 109 0.11 -5.52 -14.11
CA ASP A 109 1.23 -6.32 -14.61
C ASP A 109 2.40 -6.29 -13.62
N PRO A 110 2.80 -7.46 -13.06
CA PRO A 110 3.84 -7.53 -12.03
C PRO A 110 5.21 -7.07 -12.54
N TRP A 111 5.52 -7.31 -13.81
CA TRP A 111 6.81 -6.95 -14.37
C TRP A 111 6.92 -5.45 -14.64
N LEU A 112 5.83 -4.82 -15.06
CA LEU A 112 5.76 -3.36 -15.20
C LEU A 112 5.83 -2.69 -13.81
N SER A 113 5.16 -3.26 -12.80
CA SER A 113 5.25 -2.78 -11.41
C SER A 113 6.68 -2.84 -10.87
N LEU A 114 7.41 -3.93 -11.12
CA LEU A 114 8.82 -4.05 -10.74
C LEU A 114 9.71 -3.04 -11.46
N ALA A 115 9.46 -2.76 -12.74
CA ALA A 115 10.18 -1.75 -13.50
C ALA A 115 9.97 -0.34 -12.92
N GLU A 116 8.73 0.00 -12.57
CA GLU A 116 8.41 1.27 -11.90
C GLU A 116 9.10 1.38 -10.53
N LEU A 117 9.08 0.33 -9.73
CA LEU A 117 9.73 0.30 -8.42
C LEU A 117 11.24 0.55 -8.49
N LYS A 118 11.91 0.05 -9.53
CA LYS A 118 13.33 0.28 -9.75
C LYS A 118 13.69 1.78 -9.80
N GLY A 119 12.79 2.60 -10.36
CA GLY A 119 12.97 4.06 -10.42
C GLY A 119 12.55 4.80 -9.14
N GLN A 120 11.78 4.17 -8.27
CA GLN A 120 11.14 4.82 -7.12
C GLN A 120 11.80 4.47 -5.78
N LEU A 121 12.27 3.22 -5.61
CA LEU A 121 12.95 2.82 -4.39
C LEU A 121 14.31 3.49 -4.27
N LYS A 122 14.56 4.09 -3.12
CA LYS A 122 15.83 4.80 -2.85
C LYS A 122 16.85 3.83 -2.26
N THR A 123 18.11 4.05 -2.57
CA THR A 123 19.23 3.18 -2.17
C THR A 123 19.33 2.94 -0.66
N ARG A 124 18.82 3.85 0.15
CA ARG A 124 18.87 3.76 1.62
C ARG A 124 17.51 3.47 2.27
N GLN A 125 16.47 3.30 1.48
CA GLN A 125 15.15 2.97 2.01
C GLN A 125 15.12 1.49 2.38
N PRO A 126 14.82 1.11 3.63
CA PRO A 126 14.60 -0.28 3.99
C PRO A 126 13.33 -0.78 3.30
N ALA A 127 13.50 -1.60 2.27
CA ALA A 127 12.41 -2.12 1.47
C ALA A 127 12.58 -3.61 1.20
N GLU A 128 11.48 -4.35 1.27
CA GLU A 128 11.41 -5.76 0.89
C GLU A 128 10.32 -5.97 -0.15
N ILE A 129 10.61 -6.76 -1.18
CA ILE A 129 9.65 -7.13 -2.23
C ILE A 129 9.43 -8.63 -2.18
N HIS A 130 8.21 -9.04 -1.88
CA HIS A 130 7.79 -10.43 -1.82
C HIS A 130 7.06 -10.79 -3.13
N LEU A 131 7.63 -11.68 -3.92
CA LEU A 131 7.04 -12.19 -5.15
C LEU A 131 6.32 -13.50 -4.87
N ILE A 132 5.03 -13.55 -5.14
CA ILE A 132 4.19 -14.72 -4.86
C ILE A 132 3.72 -15.35 -6.18
N ASN A 133 4.31 -16.48 -6.55
CA ASN A 133 4.04 -17.16 -7.82
C ASN A 133 2.57 -17.55 -8.04
N THR A 134 1.85 -17.85 -6.98
CA THR A 134 0.46 -18.34 -7.02
C THR A 134 -0.58 -17.26 -6.78
N MET A 135 -0.17 -16.02 -6.54
CA MET A 135 -1.07 -14.92 -6.23
C MET A 135 -1.45 -14.14 -7.49
N ALA A 136 -2.74 -13.92 -7.68
CA ALA A 136 -3.31 -13.03 -8.68
C ALA A 136 -3.54 -11.62 -8.09
N HIS A 137 -4.37 -10.80 -8.75
CA HIS A 137 -4.71 -9.46 -8.26
C HIS A 137 -5.39 -9.48 -6.89
N SER A 138 -6.35 -10.38 -6.72
CA SER A 138 -6.94 -10.68 -5.41
C SER A 138 -6.01 -11.61 -4.63
N TYR A 139 -5.62 -11.18 -3.44
CA TYR A 139 -4.74 -11.96 -2.57
C TYR A 139 -5.56 -12.79 -1.58
N PRO A 140 -5.24 -14.11 -1.42
CA PRO A 140 -5.89 -14.97 -0.43
C PRO A 140 -5.68 -14.49 0.99
N ILE A 141 -6.66 -14.75 1.88
CA ILE A 141 -6.60 -14.33 3.27
C ILE A 141 -5.36 -14.86 4.00
N GLY A 142 -4.94 -16.09 3.73
CA GLY A 142 -3.74 -16.67 4.36
C GLY A 142 -2.43 -15.98 3.94
N ILE A 143 -2.36 -15.45 2.71
CA ILE A 143 -1.23 -14.61 2.28
C ILE A 143 -1.29 -13.27 3.02
N PHE A 144 -2.47 -12.66 3.09
CA PHE A 144 -2.64 -11.39 3.81
C PHE A 144 -2.23 -11.50 5.28
N GLU A 145 -2.70 -12.54 5.98
CA GLU A 145 -2.36 -12.81 7.38
C GLU A 145 -0.86 -12.96 7.59
N LYS A 146 -0.20 -13.76 6.75
CA LYS A 146 1.25 -13.99 6.82
C LYS A 146 2.05 -12.69 6.58
N GLU A 147 1.69 -11.93 5.56
CA GLU A 147 2.40 -10.72 5.18
C GLU A 147 2.18 -9.58 6.19
N VAL A 148 0.97 -9.48 6.78
CA VAL A 148 0.69 -8.56 7.87
C VAL A 148 1.50 -8.91 9.12
N ALA A 149 1.51 -10.18 9.52
CA ALA A 149 2.27 -10.61 10.70
C ALA A 149 3.77 -10.31 10.53
N TYR A 150 4.32 -10.61 9.36
CA TYR A 150 5.72 -10.30 9.05
C TYR A 150 6.01 -8.80 9.07
N PHE A 151 5.16 -8.01 8.45
CA PHE A 151 5.28 -6.55 8.43
C PHE A 151 5.24 -5.94 9.83
N MET A 152 4.28 -6.36 10.65
CA MET A 152 4.14 -5.86 12.02
C MET A 152 5.36 -6.20 12.88
N GLN A 153 5.91 -7.42 12.76
CA GLN A 153 7.15 -7.77 13.42
C GLN A 153 8.30 -6.85 13.02
N LYS A 154 8.43 -6.53 11.73
CA LYS A 154 9.51 -5.68 11.20
C LYS A 154 9.45 -4.22 11.66
N ILE A 155 8.29 -3.70 11.95
CA ILE A 155 8.14 -2.31 12.40
C ILE A 155 8.17 -2.15 13.92
N ASP A 156 8.04 -3.27 14.66
CA ASP A 156 8.15 -3.29 16.13
C ASP A 156 9.61 -3.53 16.60
N ASP A 157 10.49 -4.03 15.72
CA ASP A 157 11.93 -4.21 15.95
C ASP A 157 12.69 -2.87 15.81
#